data_fa3a57d5e321e6d5fec9064ab135af78
#
_entry.id   fa3a57d5e321e6d5fec9064ab135af78
#
_cell.length_a   1.000
_cell.length_b   1.000
_cell.length_c   1.000
_cell.angle_alpha   90.00
_cell.angle_beta   90.00
_cell.angle_gamma   90.00
#
_symmetry.space_group_name_H-M   'P 1'
#
loop_
_entity.id
_entity.type
_entity.pdbx_description
1 polymer ?
#
loop_
_entity_poly.entity_id
_entity_poly.type
_entity_poly.pdbx_seq_one_letter_code
_entity_poly.pdbx_strand_id
1 'polypeptide(L)'
;MDRKKSPYFGVHWHYHEEYEILFTIKGEGVRVVGDHMDHFKDEELVFLGSGLPHLFKNEEKNTLDKVDYIVVKFGKNLSGLNFFSIPEFSNIDRFLKSGNRGVLFLKETIRKVKEKLILLAESKDADKIIHLISVLQILANESKFEYLASENFSLKLSVKVEDRTKKVIEYISENYAKDISLDDLAQLSHMTTNSFCRFFKSKTGKTAFEFTREFRINKACQMLINGEKSIAQICYDTGFNSFSSFNRTFK
;
A
#
# COMPACT_ATOMS: atom_id res chain seq x y z
N MET A 1 -4.00 -17.03 0.30
CA MET A 1 -2.77 -17.03 -0.52
C MET A 1 -3.19 -17.32 -1.95
N ASP A 2 -3.38 -16.29 -2.75
CA ASP A 2 -4.05 -16.44 -4.05
C ASP A 2 -3.42 -15.53 -5.10
N ARG A 3 -3.36 -16.01 -6.35
CA ARG A 3 -3.11 -15.18 -7.53
C ARG A 3 -4.44 -14.62 -8.03
N LYS A 4 -4.50 -13.33 -8.27
CA LYS A 4 -5.69 -12.63 -8.73
C LYS A 4 -5.41 -11.91 -10.04
N LYS A 5 -6.35 -12.03 -10.98
CA LYS A 5 -6.42 -11.21 -12.19
C LYS A 5 -7.71 -10.43 -12.14
N SER A 6 -7.62 -9.13 -12.01
CA SER A 6 -8.77 -8.24 -11.84
C SER A 6 -8.60 -6.99 -12.72
N PRO A 7 -9.70 -6.36 -13.16
CA PRO A 7 -9.63 -5.06 -13.81
C PRO A 7 -8.97 -4.00 -12.94
N TYR A 8 -9.05 -4.16 -11.61
CA TYR A 8 -8.50 -3.21 -10.65
C TYR A 8 -8.08 -3.91 -9.34
N PHE A 9 -7.20 -3.27 -8.60
CA PHE A 9 -6.98 -3.59 -7.19
C PHE A 9 -8.23 -3.15 -6.43
N GLY A 10 -9.10 -4.07 -6.08
CA GLY A 10 -10.32 -3.81 -5.34
C GLY A 10 -10.09 -3.61 -3.84
N VAL A 11 -8.99 -2.96 -3.47
CA VAL A 11 -8.59 -2.85 -2.06
C VAL A 11 -8.71 -1.40 -1.63
N HIS A 12 -9.54 -1.17 -0.64
CA HIS A 12 -9.70 0.10 0.07
C HIS A 12 -8.57 0.28 1.10
N TRP A 13 -8.42 1.48 1.65
CA TRP A 13 -7.55 1.69 2.79
C TRP A 13 -8.00 0.79 3.95
N HIS A 14 -7.10 -0.10 4.38
CA HIS A 14 -7.38 -1.08 5.41
C HIS A 14 -6.12 -1.52 6.14
N TYR A 15 -6.31 -2.22 7.22
CA TYR A 15 -5.28 -3.03 7.88
C TYR A 15 -5.86 -4.39 8.26
N HIS A 16 -5.00 -5.29 8.65
CA HIS A 16 -5.36 -6.60 9.19
C HIS A 16 -4.22 -7.13 10.07
N GLU A 17 -4.53 -8.11 10.91
CA GLU A 17 -3.55 -8.69 11.84
C GLU A 17 -2.56 -9.63 11.16
N GLU A 18 -2.87 -10.10 9.97
CA GLU A 18 -1.97 -10.95 9.20
C GLU A 18 -0.82 -10.13 8.60
N TYR A 19 0.30 -10.81 8.39
CA TYR A 19 1.34 -10.35 7.48
C TYR A 19 0.86 -10.51 6.04
N GLU A 20 1.30 -9.63 5.17
CA GLU A 20 0.97 -9.70 3.74
C GLU A 20 2.22 -9.57 2.88
N ILE A 21 2.36 -10.47 1.91
CA ILE A 21 3.27 -10.30 0.78
C ILE A 21 2.40 -10.00 -0.44
N LEU A 22 2.61 -8.84 -1.05
CA LEU A 22 1.97 -8.45 -2.29
C LEU A 22 3.01 -8.42 -3.42
N PHE A 23 2.82 -9.24 -4.42
CA PHE A 23 3.63 -9.25 -5.63
C PHE A 23 2.78 -8.84 -6.83
N THR A 24 3.00 -7.64 -7.35
CA THR A 24 2.40 -7.16 -8.60
C THR A 24 3.19 -7.76 -9.76
N ILE A 25 2.58 -8.68 -10.50
CA ILE A 25 3.18 -9.27 -11.70
C ILE A 25 3.04 -8.29 -12.87
N LYS A 26 1.82 -7.74 -13.04
CA LYS A 26 1.48 -6.73 -14.04
C LYS A 26 0.46 -5.75 -13.44
N GLY A 27 0.69 -4.48 -13.66
CA GLY A 27 -0.20 -3.39 -13.24
C GLY A 27 0.56 -2.21 -12.67
N GLU A 28 -0.10 -1.08 -12.67
CA GLU A 28 0.43 0.19 -12.15
C GLU A 28 -0.65 0.96 -11.41
N GLY A 29 -0.24 1.82 -10.50
CA GLY A 29 -1.16 2.62 -9.71
C GLY A 29 -0.46 3.37 -8.59
N VAL A 30 -1.25 3.79 -7.61
CA VAL A 30 -0.77 4.42 -6.38
C VAL A 30 -0.86 3.41 -5.24
N ARG A 31 0.22 3.28 -4.48
CA ARG A 31 0.19 2.64 -3.16
C ARG A 31 0.36 3.66 -2.06
N VAL A 32 -0.35 3.44 -0.98
CA VAL A 32 -0.16 4.15 0.29
C VAL A 32 0.13 3.09 1.35
N VAL A 33 1.24 3.24 2.07
CA VAL A 33 1.64 2.35 3.15
C VAL A 33 2.06 3.19 4.35
N GLY A 34 1.26 3.16 5.41
CA GLY A 34 1.45 4.08 6.53
C GLY A 34 1.37 5.54 6.08
N ASP A 35 2.43 6.30 6.30
CA ASP A 35 2.58 7.71 5.89
C ASP A 35 3.29 7.90 4.54
N HIS A 36 3.64 6.81 3.87
CA HIS A 36 4.30 6.83 2.56
C HIS A 36 3.30 6.64 1.43
N MET A 37 3.40 7.48 0.41
CA MET A 37 2.59 7.38 -0.81
C MET A 37 3.51 7.46 -2.02
N ASP A 38 3.36 6.49 -2.94
CA ASP A 38 4.13 6.43 -4.17
C ASP A 38 3.42 5.56 -5.22
N HIS A 39 4.01 5.47 -6.41
CA HIS A 39 3.55 4.58 -7.46
C HIS A 39 4.04 3.16 -7.26
N PHE A 40 3.20 2.20 -7.61
CA PHE A 40 3.61 0.83 -7.88
C PHE A 40 3.52 0.54 -9.39
N LYS A 41 4.29 -0.42 -9.84
CA LYS A 41 4.36 -0.83 -11.24
C LYS A 41 4.60 -2.34 -11.39
N ASP A 42 4.66 -2.79 -12.64
CA ASP A 42 5.00 -4.17 -12.97
C ASP A 42 6.24 -4.66 -12.20
N GLU A 43 6.16 -5.91 -11.75
CA GLU A 43 7.21 -6.58 -11.01
C GLU A 43 7.63 -5.84 -9.73
N GLU A 44 6.64 -5.44 -8.92
CA GLU A 44 6.86 -4.87 -7.59
C GLU A 44 6.53 -5.88 -6.49
N LEU A 45 7.41 -6.03 -5.51
CA LEU A 45 7.24 -6.91 -4.35
C LEU A 45 7.29 -6.11 -3.06
N VAL A 46 6.21 -6.15 -2.31
CA VAL A 46 6.05 -5.47 -1.03
C VAL A 46 5.73 -6.48 0.07
N PHE A 47 6.34 -6.32 1.24
CA PHE A 47 5.97 -7.02 2.46
C PHE A 47 5.39 -6.03 3.46
N LEU A 48 4.22 -6.35 3.99
CA LEU A 48 3.46 -5.55 4.94
C LEU A 48 3.33 -6.29 6.27
N GLY A 49 3.70 -5.64 7.34
CA GLY A 49 3.60 -6.18 8.69
C GLY A 49 2.17 -6.17 9.22
N SER A 50 1.98 -6.93 10.29
CA SER A 50 0.70 -6.98 11.02
C SER A 50 0.25 -5.59 11.47
N GLY A 51 -0.99 -5.24 11.17
CA GLY A 51 -1.59 -3.98 11.56
C GLY A 51 -1.11 -2.74 10.79
N LEU A 52 -0.28 -2.87 9.77
CA LEU A 52 0.18 -1.73 8.96
C LEU A 52 -0.91 -1.29 7.96
N PRO A 53 -1.45 -0.06 8.07
CA PRO A 53 -2.47 0.40 7.16
C PRO A 53 -1.90 0.60 5.76
N HIS A 54 -2.67 0.17 4.76
CA HIS A 54 -2.25 0.25 3.37
C HIS A 54 -3.41 0.33 2.38
N LEU A 55 -3.09 0.81 1.18
CA LEU A 55 -3.97 0.92 0.03
C LEU A 55 -3.16 0.70 -1.24
N PHE A 56 -3.68 -0.11 -2.15
CA PHE A 56 -3.24 -0.19 -3.53
C PHE A 56 -4.41 0.16 -4.43
N LYS A 57 -4.25 1.15 -5.29
CA LYS A 57 -5.30 1.64 -6.18
C LYS A 57 -4.73 1.94 -7.57
N ASN A 58 -5.32 1.33 -8.59
CA ASN A 58 -5.13 1.70 -9.99
C ASN A 58 -6.40 2.37 -10.53
N GLU A 59 -6.29 3.02 -11.68
CA GLU A 59 -7.45 3.51 -12.40
C GLU A 59 -8.14 2.38 -13.16
N GLU A 60 -9.46 2.44 -13.22
CA GLU A 60 -10.26 1.60 -14.11
C GLU A 60 -10.06 2.05 -15.57
N LYS A 61 -8.86 1.81 -16.11
CA LYS A 61 -8.60 2.04 -17.52
C LYS A 61 -8.80 0.74 -18.26
N ASN A 62 -9.77 0.73 -19.16
CA ASN A 62 -10.05 -0.33 -20.13
C ASN A 62 -10.04 -1.77 -19.55
N THR A 63 -11.15 -2.44 -19.70
CA THR A 63 -11.40 -3.85 -19.35
C THR A 63 -10.38 -4.86 -19.92
N LEU A 64 -9.42 -4.42 -20.73
CA LEU A 64 -8.40 -5.23 -21.38
C LEU A 64 -7.09 -5.35 -20.57
N ASP A 65 -6.71 -4.32 -19.80
CA ASP A 65 -5.49 -4.35 -18.98
C ASP A 65 -5.80 -4.74 -17.55
N LYS A 66 -5.88 -6.04 -17.32
CA LYS A 66 -6.10 -6.62 -15.99
C LYS A 66 -4.82 -6.53 -15.16
N VAL A 67 -4.96 -6.11 -13.92
CA VAL A 67 -3.91 -6.26 -12.91
C VAL A 67 -3.74 -7.74 -12.60
N ASP A 68 -2.52 -8.24 -12.65
CA ASP A 68 -2.14 -9.60 -12.26
C ASP A 68 -1.24 -9.53 -11.04
N TYR A 69 -1.68 -10.08 -9.92
CA TYR A 69 -0.94 -9.99 -8.66
C TYR A 69 -1.16 -11.21 -7.77
N ILE A 70 -0.20 -11.47 -6.90
CA ILE A 70 -0.25 -12.51 -5.87
C ILE A 70 -0.35 -11.83 -4.51
N VAL A 71 -1.34 -12.23 -3.72
CA VAL A 71 -1.49 -11.84 -2.31
C VAL A 71 -1.30 -13.07 -1.44
N VAL A 72 -0.33 -12.99 -0.54
CA VAL A 72 -0.04 -14.04 0.45
C VAL A 72 -0.29 -13.46 1.83
N LYS A 73 -1.41 -13.81 2.46
CA LYS A 73 -1.73 -13.44 3.85
C LYS A 73 -1.48 -14.63 4.77
N PHE A 74 -0.82 -14.39 5.90
CA PHE A 74 -0.52 -15.41 6.89
C PHE A 74 -0.41 -14.79 8.28
N GLY A 75 -0.88 -15.51 9.30
CA GLY A 75 -0.83 -15.07 10.68
C GLY A 75 0.53 -15.35 11.32
N LYS A 76 0.82 -14.62 12.40
CA LYS A 76 1.96 -14.92 13.28
C LYS A 76 1.81 -16.29 13.93
N ASN A 77 0.57 -16.65 14.26
CA ASN A 77 0.21 -17.92 14.86
C ASN A 77 -0.39 -18.82 13.78
N LEU A 78 0.28 -19.89 13.45
CA LEU A 78 -0.29 -20.96 12.64
C LEU A 78 -0.93 -21.98 13.60
N SER A 79 -2.25 -22.15 13.51
CA SER A 79 -3.03 -23.10 14.35
C SER A 79 -2.87 -22.90 15.85
N GLY A 80 -2.79 -21.65 16.33
CA GLY A 80 -2.65 -21.34 17.75
C GLY A 80 -1.22 -21.43 18.30
N LEU A 81 -0.27 -21.91 17.51
CA LEU A 81 1.15 -21.98 17.88
C LEU A 81 1.88 -20.74 17.36
N ASN A 82 2.77 -20.18 18.18
CA ASN A 82 3.68 -19.11 17.78
C ASN A 82 4.80 -19.69 16.89
N PHE A 83 4.40 -20.12 15.68
CA PHE A 83 5.18 -20.96 14.79
C PHE A 83 6.56 -20.37 14.43
N PHE A 84 6.63 -19.05 14.24
CA PHE A 84 7.87 -18.38 13.87
C PHE A 84 8.79 -18.04 15.04
N SER A 85 8.44 -18.44 16.28
CA SER A 85 9.25 -18.15 17.48
C SER A 85 10.24 -19.26 17.86
N ILE A 86 10.29 -20.35 17.11
CA ILE A 86 11.30 -21.40 17.33
C ILE A 86 12.69 -20.89 16.88
N PRO A 87 13.79 -21.36 17.49
CA PRO A 87 15.15 -20.87 17.21
C PRO A 87 15.52 -20.93 15.73
N GLU A 88 15.08 -21.96 15.01
CA GLU A 88 15.36 -22.19 13.60
C GLU A 88 14.76 -21.10 12.69
N PHE A 89 13.73 -20.41 13.15
CA PHE A 89 13.09 -19.30 12.44
C PHE A 89 13.47 -17.92 12.96
N SER A 90 14.50 -17.81 13.79
CA SER A 90 14.94 -16.53 14.39
C SER A 90 15.17 -15.42 13.36
N ASN A 91 15.71 -15.78 12.19
CA ASN A 91 15.92 -14.84 11.09
C ASN A 91 14.60 -14.39 10.43
N ILE A 92 13.69 -15.33 10.24
CA ILE A 92 12.34 -15.03 9.74
C ILE A 92 11.57 -14.17 10.76
N ASP A 93 11.60 -14.49 12.06
CA ASP A 93 10.92 -13.69 13.11
C ASP A 93 11.45 -12.24 13.13
N ARG A 94 12.76 -12.05 12.97
CA ARG A 94 13.36 -10.72 12.85
C ARG A 94 12.87 -9.97 11.61
N PHE A 95 12.82 -10.65 10.48
CA PHE A 95 12.29 -10.09 9.23
C PHE A 95 10.80 -9.72 9.36
N LEU A 96 9.97 -10.58 9.94
CA LEU A 96 8.55 -10.29 10.14
C LEU A 96 8.34 -9.02 10.97
N LYS A 97 9.19 -8.76 11.96
CA LYS A 97 9.17 -7.52 12.76
C LYS A 97 9.52 -6.28 11.94
N SER A 98 10.35 -6.39 10.91
CA SER A 98 10.68 -5.27 10.03
C SER A 98 9.51 -4.79 9.18
N GLY A 99 8.51 -5.64 8.98
CA GLY A 99 7.31 -5.33 8.21
C GLY A 99 6.43 -4.22 8.79
N ASN A 100 6.65 -3.79 10.05
CA ASN A 100 5.89 -2.70 10.68
C ASN A 100 6.01 -1.35 9.97
N ARG A 101 6.98 -1.20 9.06
CA ARG A 101 7.19 -0.03 8.18
C ARG A 101 6.88 -0.31 6.71
N GLY A 102 6.50 -1.54 6.37
CA GLY A 102 6.44 -2.00 4.99
C GLY A 102 7.84 -2.07 4.36
N VAL A 103 8.09 -3.13 3.61
CA VAL A 103 9.38 -3.39 2.96
C VAL A 103 9.16 -3.53 1.46
N LEU A 104 9.84 -2.70 0.68
CA LEU A 104 9.88 -2.77 -0.78
C LEU A 104 11.17 -3.46 -1.21
N PHE A 105 11.06 -4.55 -1.95
CA PHE A 105 12.20 -5.32 -2.41
C PHE A 105 12.70 -4.89 -3.79
N LEU A 106 14.00 -4.96 -3.99
CA LEU A 106 14.64 -4.64 -5.25
C LEU A 106 14.48 -5.78 -6.27
N LYS A 107 14.67 -5.46 -7.55
CA LYS A 107 14.51 -6.42 -8.67
C LYS A 107 15.31 -7.71 -8.52
N GLU A 108 16.48 -7.64 -7.90
CA GLU A 108 17.34 -8.83 -7.66
C GLU A 108 16.64 -9.83 -6.74
N THR A 109 16.01 -9.36 -5.66
CA THR A 109 15.24 -10.21 -4.75
C THR A 109 14.00 -10.78 -5.44
N ILE A 110 13.32 -9.97 -6.24
CA ILE A 110 12.14 -10.41 -7.00
C ILE A 110 12.50 -11.59 -7.91
N ARG A 111 13.62 -11.55 -8.62
CA ARG A 111 14.09 -12.64 -9.47
C ARG A 111 14.29 -13.95 -8.70
N LYS A 112 14.75 -13.87 -7.44
CA LYS A 112 14.99 -15.07 -6.59
C LYS A 112 13.69 -15.71 -6.09
N VAL A 113 12.62 -14.90 -5.88
CA VAL A 113 11.38 -15.38 -5.24
C VAL A 113 10.20 -15.53 -6.20
N LYS A 114 10.24 -14.94 -7.39
CA LYS A 114 9.12 -14.88 -8.34
C LYS A 114 8.49 -16.25 -8.62
N GLU A 115 9.31 -17.23 -9.00
CA GLU A 115 8.85 -18.60 -9.27
C GLU A 115 8.25 -19.26 -8.02
N LYS A 116 8.87 -19.05 -6.85
CA LYS A 116 8.38 -19.59 -5.59
C LYS A 116 7.06 -18.97 -5.16
N LEU A 117 6.84 -17.68 -5.43
CA LEU A 117 5.57 -17.00 -5.18
C LEU A 117 4.46 -17.53 -6.10
N ILE A 118 4.78 -17.83 -7.36
CA ILE A 118 3.83 -18.46 -8.28
C ILE A 118 3.47 -19.86 -7.79
N LEU A 119 4.47 -20.68 -7.46
CA LEU A 119 4.24 -22.02 -6.90
C LEU A 119 3.42 -21.96 -5.61
N LEU A 120 3.73 -21.03 -4.70
CA LEU A 120 2.97 -20.83 -3.47
C LEU A 120 1.50 -20.51 -3.73
N ALA A 121 1.20 -19.68 -4.72
CA ALA A 121 -0.15 -19.30 -5.07
C ALA A 121 -0.96 -20.47 -5.70
N GLU A 122 -0.29 -21.40 -6.36
CA GLU A 122 -0.87 -22.56 -7.02
C GLU A 122 -0.92 -23.82 -6.13
N SER A 123 -0.14 -23.83 -5.04
CA SER A 123 -0.02 -24.97 -4.13
C SER A 123 -1.26 -25.15 -3.24
N LYS A 124 -1.41 -26.36 -2.73
CA LYS A 124 -2.45 -26.77 -1.77
C LYS A 124 -1.80 -27.45 -0.56
N ASP A 125 -2.59 -27.64 0.47
CA ASP A 125 -2.23 -28.41 1.65
C ASP A 125 -0.84 -28.06 2.23
N ALA A 126 -0.04 -29.06 2.57
CA ALA A 126 1.28 -28.90 3.19
C ALA A 126 2.28 -28.16 2.28
N ASP A 127 2.20 -28.34 0.96
CA ASP A 127 3.09 -27.66 0.01
C ASP A 127 2.97 -26.15 0.10
N LYS A 128 1.78 -25.62 0.43
CA LYS A 128 1.55 -24.21 0.65
C LYS A 128 2.42 -23.64 1.80
N ILE A 129 2.55 -24.37 2.88
CA ILE A 129 3.38 -23.99 4.03
C ILE A 129 4.88 -24.11 3.69
N ILE A 130 5.28 -25.18 2.99
CA ILE A 130 6.67 -25.40 2.56
C ILE A 130 7.13 -24.24 1.66
N HIS A 131 6.32 -23.88 0.67
CA HIS A 131 6.64 -22.77 -0.22
C HIS A 131 6.62 -21.41 0.50
N LEU A 132 5.69 -21.18 1.44
CA LEU A 132 5.68 -19.97 2.25
C LEU A 132 7.00 -19.84 3.04
N ILE A 133 7.42 -20.87 3.75
CA ILE A 133 8.68 -20.87 4.52
C ILE A 133 9.87 -20.60 3.57
N SER A 134 9.89 -21.23 2.40
CA SER A 134 10.95 -21.04 1.40
C SER A 134 11.01 -19.58 0.91
N VAL A 135 9.87 -18.94 0.65
CA VAL A 135 9.80 -17.52 0.29
C VAL A 135 10.30 -16.66 1.45
N LEU A 136 9.78 -16.85 2.66
CA LEU A 136 10.17 -16.09 3.84
C LEU A 136 11.66 -16.21 4.15
N GLN A 137 12.26 -17.40 3.98
CA GLN A 137 13.67 -17.64 4.16
C GLN A 137 14.53 -16.80 3.20
N ILE A 138 14.12 -16.67 1.94
CA ILE A 138 14.83 -15.83 0.97
C ILE A 138 14.70 -14.36 1.35
N LEU A 139 13.48 -13.89 1.63
CA LEU A 139 13.23 -12.50 1.98
C LEU A 139 13.95 -12.09 3.27
N ALA A 140 13.99 -12.97 4.27
CA ALA A 140 14.67 -12.74 5.54
C ALA A 140 16.20 -12.64 5.43
N ASN A 141 16.79 -13.22 4.39
CA ASN A 141 18.23 -13.16 4.13
C ASN A 141 18.64 -11.98 3.23
N GLU A 142 17.67 -11.21 2.71
CA GLU A 142 18.00 -10.05 1.90
C GLU A 142 18.39 -8.85 2.78
N SER A 143 19.49 -8.23 2.42
CA SER A 143 20.01 -7.02 3.09
C SER A 143 19.66 -5.73 2.35
N LYS A 144 19.26 -5.83 1.07
CA LYS A 144 18.96 -4.68 0.21
C LYS A 144 17.46 -4.57 -0.01
N PHE A 145 16.85 -3.66 0.69
CA PHE A 145 15.43 -3.30 0.56
C PHE A 145 15.22 -1.86 1.03
N GLU A 146 14.04 -1.32 0.77
CA GLU A 146 13.64 0.01 1.19
C GLU A 146 12.48 -0.09 2.17
N TYR A 147 12.51 0.73 3.25
CA TYR A 147 11.34 0.90 4.10
C TYR A 147 10.39 1.90 3.46
N LEU A 148 9.09 1.59 3.49
CA LEU A 148 8.07 2.48 2.96
C LEU A 148 7.69 3.54 3.99
N ALA A 149 7.13 3.16 5.13
CA ALA A 149 6.74 4.13 6.14
C ALA A 149 7.94 4.70 6.92
N SER A 150 7.79 5.94 7.40
CA SER A 150 8.81 6.63 8.20
C SER A 150 9.09 5.90 9.53
N GLU A 151 10.24 6.17 10.13
CA GLU A 151 10.60 5.60 11.44
C GLU A 151 9.63 6.01 12.57
N ASN A 152 9.09 7.22 12.45
CA ASN A 152 8.19 7.78 13.45
C ASN A 152 6.73 7.38 13.23
N PHE A 153 6.43 6.56 12.22
CA PHE A 153 5.07 6.10 11.97
C PHE A 153 4.64 5.13 13.07
N SER A 154 3.78 5.60 13.97
CA SER A 154 3.31 4.83 15.13
C SER A 154 1.86 4.42 14.97
N LEU A 155 1.62 3.11 14.99
CA LEU A 155 0.29 2.51 14.94
C LEU A 155 -0.27 2.28 16.35
N LYS A 156 -0.95 3.29 16.90
CA LYS A 156 -1.88 3.08 18.03
C LYS A 156 -3.30 3.31 17.51
N LEU A 157 -3.86 2.32 16.82
CA LEU A 157 -5.20 2.40 16.24
C LEU A 157 -6.17 1.53 17.05
N SER A 158 -7.27 2.13 17.53
CA SER A 158 -8.47 1.39 17.91
C SER A 158 -9.35 1.16 16.68
N VAL A 159 -10.10 0.07 16.63
CA VAL A 159 -10.98 -0.32 15.50
C VAL A 159 -11.91 0.83 15.04
N LYS A 160 -12.49 1.60 16.00
CA LYS A 160 -13.34 2.76 15.68
C LYS A 160 -12.60 3.92 15.03
N VAL A 161 -11.35 4.12 15.40
CA VAL A 161 -10.48 5.20 14.89
C VAL A 161 -10.10 4.93 13.45
N GLU A 162 -9.91 3.68 13.11
CA GLU A 162 -9.53 3.27 11.77
C GLU A 162 -10.65 3.37 10.76
N ASP A 163 -11.87 2.99 11.11
CA ASP A 163 -13.03 3.15 10.22
C ASP A 163 -13.20 4.61 9.77
N ARG A 164 -12.94 5.58 10.65
CA ARG A 164 -12.96 7.01 10.31
C ARG A 164 -11.85 7.40 9.36
N THR A 165 -10.61 6.95 9.61
CA THR A 165 -9.47 7.22 8.74
C THR A 165 -9.69 6.60 7.37
N LYS A 166 -10.17 5.37 7.34
CA LYS A 166 -10.53 4.64 6.12
C LYS A 166 -11.51 5.45 5.26
N LYS A 167 -12.66 5.86 5.81
CA LYS A 167 -13.69 6.65 5.10
C LYS A 167 -13.11 7.92 4.49
N VAL A 168 -12.27 8.63 5.23
CA VAL A 168 -11.63 9.87 4.74
C VAL A 168 -10.68 9.59 3.58
N ILE A 169 -9.83 8.58 3.70
CA ILE A 169 -8.87 8.23 2.64
C ILE A 169 -9.58 7.72 1.39
N GLU A 170 -10.62 6.91 1.55
CA GLU A 170 -11.48 6.47 0.45
C GLU A 170 -12.10 7.66 -0.26
N TYR A 171 -12.73 8.57 0.49
CA TYR A 171 -13.31 9.79 -0.07
C TYR A 171 -12.28 10.63 -0.84
N ILE A 172 -11.10 10.87 -0.28
CA ILE A 172 -10.01 11.57 -0.96
C ILE A 172 -9.62 10.83 -2.25
N SER A 173 -9.48 9.51 -2.20
CA SER A 173 -9.04 8.69 -3.33
C SER A 173 -10.05 8.68 -4.49
N GLU A 174 -11.34 8.88 -4.21
CA GLU A 174 -12.41 8.92 -5.19
C GLU A 174 -12.69 10.34 -5.71
N ASN A 175 -12.38 11.35 -4.91
CA ASN A 175 -12.73 12.74 -5.21
C ASN A 175 -11.51 13.67 -5.35
N TYR A 176 -10.28 13.13 -5.43
CA TYR A 176 -9.04 13.91 -5.45
C TYR A 176 -9.01 15.03 -6.52
N ALA A 177 -9.68 14.82 -7.66
CA ALA A 177 -9.75 15.79 -8.75
C ALA A 177 -10.71 16.97 -8.47
N LYS A 178 -11.58 16.84 -7.47
CA LYS A 178 -12.55 17.86 -7.07
C LYS A 178 -11.99 18.73 -5.94
N ASP A 179 -12.66 19.82 -5.66
CA ASP A 179 -12.39 20.61 -4.45
C ASP A 179 -12.87 19.82 -3.21
N ILE A 180 -11.96 19.60 -2.26
CA ILE A 180 -12.23 18.87 -1.02
C ILE A 180 -12.05 19.84 0.14
N SER A 181 -13.12 20.09 0.89
CA SER A 181 -13.08 20.94 2.08
C SER A 181 -12.70 20.15 3.33
N LEU A 182 -12.06 20.80 4.30
CA LEU A 182 -11.80 20.20 5.61
C LEU A 182 -13.10 19.89 6.38
N ASP A 183 -14.15 20.65 6.14
CA ASP A 183 -15.44 20.47 6.80
C ASP A 183 -16.12 19.19 6.31
N ASP A 184 -16.07 18.89 5.01
CA ASP A 184 -16.58 17.61 4.46
C ASP A 184 -15.85 16.41 5.09
N LEU A 185 -14.52 16.47 5.18
CA LEU A 185 -13.72 15.41 5.76
C LEU A 185 -13.96 15.24 7.28
N ALA A 186 -14.16 16.35 7.97
CA ALA A 186 -14.51 16.35 9.40
C ALA A 186 -15.89 15.73 9.64
N GLN A 187 -16.88 16.06 8.82
CA GLN A 187 -18.23 15.47 8.87
C GLN A 187 -18.20 13.95 8.63
N LEU A 188 -17.45 13.48 7.63
CA LEU A 188 -17.25 12.04 7.36
C LEU A 188 -16.69 11.30 8.57
N SER A 189 -15.89 11.99 9.38
CA SER A 189 -15.26 11.44 10.58
C SER A 189 -16.10 11.64 11.85
N HIS A 190 -17.26 12.32 11.74
CA HIS A 190 -18.07 12.76 12.89
C HIS A 190 -17.24 13.56 13.91
N MET A 191 -16.48 14.54 13.44
CA MET A 191 -15.58 15.38 14.23
C MET A 191 -15.76 16.86 13.89
N THR A 192 -15.32 17.74 14.81
CA THR A 192 -15.09 19.14 14.46
C THR A 192 -13.82 19.25 13.60
N THR A 193 -13.74 20.26 12.73
CA THR A 193 -12.60 20.49 11.82
C THR A 193 -11.26 20.50 12.56
N ASN A 194 -11.17 21.17 13.72
CA ASN A 194 -9.95 21.22 14.53
C ASN A 194 -9.56 19.85 15.12
N SER A 195 -10.53 19.06 15.57
CA SER A 195 -10.31 17.71 16.09
C SER A 195 -9.89 16.78 14.96
N PHE A 196 -10.53 16.89 13.81
CA PHE A 196 -10.22 16.14 12.61
C PHE A 196 -8.78 16.38 12.13
N CYS A 197 -8.34 17.63 12.02
CA CYS A 197 -6.98 17.95 11.59
C CYS A 197 -5.91 17.28 12.45
N ARG A 198 -6.05 17.34 13.78
CA ARG A 198 -5.14 16.68 14.71
C ARG A 198 -5.21 15.17 14.62
N PHE A 199 -6.43 14.62 14.56
CA PHE A 199 -6.69 13.20 14.42
C PHE A 199 -6.05 12.65 13.15
N PHE A 200 -6.37 13.21 11.97
CA PHE A 200 -5.89 12.71 10.69
C PHE A 200 -4.36 12.75 10.61
N LYS A 201 -3.74 13.87 11.04
CA LYS A 201 -2.28 13.99 11.08
C LYS A 201 -1.65 12.95 12.03
N SER A 202 -2.27 12.67 13.18
CA SER A 202 -1.74 11.65 14.11
C SER A 202 -1.80 10.22 13.55
N LYS A 203 -2.70 9.96 12.57
CA LYS A 203 -2.92 8.63 11.99
C LYS A 203 -2.21 8.40 10.67
N THR A 204 -2.00 9.46 9.88
CA THR A 204 -1.38 9.37 8.55
C THR A 204 0.00 10.02 8.48
N GLY A 205 0.44 10.69 9.55
CA GLY A 205 1.67 11.47 9.56
C GLY A 205 1.56 12.81 8.82
N LYS A 206 0.48 13.06 8.10
CA LYS A 206 0.27 14.21 7.20
C LYS A 206 -1.05 14.90 7.46
N THR A 207 -1.13 16.19 7.16
CA THR A 207 -2.43 16.87 7.11
C THR A 207 -3.27 16.34 5.93
N ALA A 208 -4.58 16.48 6.00
CA ALA A 208 -5.46 16.04 4.92
C ALA A 208 -5.15 16.75 3.59
N PHE A 209 -4.76 18.01 3.62
CA PHE A 209 -4.33 18.74 2.42
C PHE A 209 -3.00 18.24 1.85
N GLU A 210 -2.01 17.94 2.69
CA GLU A 210 -0.75 17.35 2.25
C GLU A 210 -1.01 15.97 1.63
N PHE A 211 -1.84 15.15 2.27
CA PHE A 211 -2.22 13.84 1.77
C PHE A 211 -2.93 13.92 0.41
N THR A 212 -3.94 14.79 0.28
CA THR A 212 -4.67 15.00 -0.97
C THR A 212 -3.73 15.51 -2.09
N ARG A 213 -2.85 16.45 -1.76
CA ARG A 213 -1.90 17.01 -2.72
C ARG A 213 -0.92 15.97 -3.23
N GLU A 214 -0.37 15.11 -2.36
CA GLU A 214 0.48 14.01 -2.78
C GLU A 214 -0.28 12.99 -3.64
N PHE A 215 -1.51 12.70 -3.27
CA PHE A 215 -2.36 11.81 -4.08
C PHE A 215 -2.54 12.36 -5.50
N ARG A 216 -2.81 13.67 -5.64
CA ARG A 216 -2.90 14.37 -6.94
C ARG A 216 -1.60 14.30 -7.74
N ILE A 217 -0.44 14.54 -7.09
CA ILE A 217 0.86 14.45 -7.76
C ILE A 217 1.16 13.04 -8.24
N ASN A 218 0.90 12.04 -7.40
CA ASN A 218 1.09 10.65 -7.79
C ASN A 218 0.22 10.28 -9.01
N LYS A 219 -1.02 10.74 -9.03
CA LYS A 219 -1.90 10.59 -10.21
C LYS A 219 -1.36 11.33 -11.44
N ALA A 220 -0.84 12.52 -11.26
CA ALA A 220 -0.23 13.29 -12.36
C ALA A 220 0.99 12.58 -12.94
N CYS A 221 1.87 12.03 -12.09
CA CYS A 221 3.03 11.23 -12.54
C CYS A 221 2.59 10.03 -13.38
N GLN A 222 1.56 9.31 -12.93
CA GLN A 222 1.00 8.20 -13.68
C GLN A 222 0.49 8.63 -15.06
N MET A 223 -0.27 9.73 -15.14
CA MET A 223 -0.78 10.27 -16.40
C MET A 223 0.34 10.76 -17.33
N LEU A 224 1.43 11.31 -16.78
CA LEU A 224 2.60 11.73 -17.56
C LEU A 224 3.33 10.54 -18.19
N ILE A 225 3.49 9.45 -17.44
CA ILE A 225 4.14 8.22 -17.95
C ILE A 225 3.35 7.62 -19.11
N ASN A 226 2.01 7.68 -19.03
CA ASN A 226 1.13 7.17 -20.10
C ASN A 226 1.11 8.02 -21.37
N GLY A 227 1.58 9.27 -21.30
CA GLY A 227 1.85 10.11 -22.49
C GLY A 227 0.63 10.59 -23.30
N GLU A 228 -0.60 10.43 -22.79
CA GLU A 228 -1.84 10.69 -23.55
C GLU A 228 -2.31 12.16 -23.50
N LYS A 229 -1.79 12.95 -22.55
CA LYS A 229 -2.29 14.32 -22.28
C LYS A 229 -1.15 15.31 -22.11
N SER A 230 -1.41 16.59 -22.44
CA SER A 230 -0.46 17.67 -22.14
C SER A 230 -0.33 17.90 -20.63
N ILE A 231 0.83 18.42 -20.19
CA ILE A 231 1.08 18.70 -18.75
C ILE A 231 0.01 19.66 -18.19
N ALA A 232 -0.45 20.62 -19.01
CA ALA A 232 -1.51 21.54 -18.59
C ALA A 232 -2.85 20.80 -18.33
N GLN A 233 -3.22 19.88 -19.21
CA GLN A 233 -4.43 19.06 -19.01
C GLN A 233 -4.31 18.18 -17.77
N ILE A 234 -3.15 17.52 -17.57
CA ILE A 234 -2.89 16.69 -16.41
C ILE A 234 -2.99 17.50 -15.09
N CYS A 235 -2.45 18.73 -15.07
CA CYS A 235 -2.57 19.63 -13.93
C CYS A 235 -4.04 19.83 -13.51
N TYR A 236 -4.91 20.17 -14.45
CA TYR A 236 -6.32 20.40 -14.13
C TYR A 236 -7.10 19.10 -13.86
N ASP A 237 -6.86 18.05 -14.62
CA ASP A 237 -7.49 16.75 -14.45
C ASP A 237 -7.17 16.12 -13.07
N THR A 238 -6.03 16.47 -12.51
CA THR A 238 -5.64 16.01 -11.17
C THR A 238 -6.06 16.95 -10.04
N GLY A 239 -6.85 17.97 -10.34
CA GLY A 239 -7.49 18.84 -9.35
C GLY A 239 -6.64 20.00 -8.86
N PHE A 240 -5.57 20.38 -9.57
CA PHE A 240 -4.83 21.60 -9.26
C PHE A 240 -5.51 22.81 -9.92
N ASN A 241 -5.74 23.85 -9.14
CA ASN A 241 -6.38 25.09 -9.61
C ASN A 241 -5.43 26.01 -10.38
N SER A 242 -4.11 25.77 -10.34
CA SER A 242 -3.14 26.53 -11.10
C SER A 242 -1.87 25.73 -11.41
N PHE A 243 -1.29 26.03 -12.57
CA PHE A 243 -0.03 25.44 -13.01
C PHE A 243 1.15 25.79 -12.07
N SER A 244 1.11 26.95 -11.45
CA SER A 244 2.12 27.38 -10.47
C SER A 244 2.08 26.53 -9.20
N SER A 245 0.89 26.21 -8.71
CA SER A 245 0.71 25.31 -7.55
C SER A 245 1.15 23.88 -7.88
N PHE A 246 0.80 23.41 -9.06
CA PHE A 246 1.22 22.11 -9.58
C PHE A 246 2.75 22.01 -9.63
N ASN A 247 3.43 22.92 -10.33
CA ASN A 247 4.89 22.90 -10.47
C ASN A 247 5.64 23.00 -9.14
N ARG A 248 5.14 23.80 -8.18
CA ARG A 248 5.75 23.92 -6.86
C ARG A 248 5.69 22.61 -6.07
N THR A 249 4.66 21.79 -6.32
CA THR A 249 4.46 20.53 -5.62
C THR A 249 5.18 19.37 -6.34
N PHE A 250 5.36 19.50 -7.65
CA PHE A 250 5.97 18.47 -8.50
C PHE A 250 7.52 18.47 -8.41
N LYS A 251 8.12 19.60 -7.97
CA LYS A 251 9.56 19.68 -7.68
C LYS A 251 9.91 18.98 -6.36
#